data_591955e6082926b3a7394017417783a6
#
_entry.id   591955e6082926b3a7394017417783a6
#
_cell.length_a   1.000
_cell.length_b   1.000
_cell.length_c   1.000
_cell.angle_alpha   90.00
_cell.angle_beta   90.00
_cell.angle_gamma   90.00
#
_symmetry.space_group_name_H-M   'P 1'
#
loop_
_entity.id
_entity.type
_entity.pdbx_description
1 polymer ?
#
loop_
_entity_poly.entity_id
_entity_poly.type
_entity_poly.pdbx_seq_one_letter_code
_entity_poly.pdbx_strand_id
1 'polypeptide(L)'
;KFLIRYGEQFHFVNNDYTSFEDFLNTLSYKNRKKIIKERNSIREQNINIEVVKKDNLSKNLCEKMYQFYISTIKKKWSYNYLSREFFLKMLK
;
A
#
# COMPACT_ATOMS: atom_id res chain seq x y z
N LYS A 1 16.64 30.37 5.07
CA LYS A 1 15.62 30.22 6.15
C LYS A 1 14.71 29.05 5.76
N PHE A 2 14.65 28.01 6.61
CA PHE A 2 13.76 26.87 6.38
C PHE A 2 12.36 27.18 6.92
N LEU A 3 11.34 26.80 6.15
CA LEU A 3 9.95 26.88 6.59
C LEU A 3 9.56 25.53 7.23
N ILE A 4 9.08 25.62 8.46
CA ILE A 4 8.54 24.43 9.16
C ILE A 4 7.10 24.27 8.72
N ARG A 5 6.74 23.03 8.31
CA ARG A 5 5.37 22.62 8.00
C ARG A 5 4.95 21.52 8.95
N TYR A 6 3.75 21.64 9.46
CA TYR A 6 3.13 20.61 10.29
C TYR A 6 2.12 19.85 9.41
N GLY A 7 2.09 18.52 9.58
CA GLY A 7 1.13 17.64 8.93
C GLY A 7 0.71 16.53 9.87
N GLU A 8 -0.36 15.85 9.54
CA GLU A 8 -0.85 14.71 10.30
C GLU A 8 -0.50 13.42 9.55
N GLN A 9 -0.05 12.42 10.31
CA GLN A 9 0.24 11.08 9.82
C GLN A 9 -0.53 10.08 10.67
N PHE A 10 -1.39 9.29 10.03
CA PHE A 10 -2.11 8.22 10.70
C PHE A 10 -1.26 6.96 10.77
N HIS A 11 -1.20 6.35 11.95
CA HIS A 11 -0.48 5.11 12.19
C HIS A 11 -1.44 4.02 12.65
N PHE A 12 -1.24 2.82 12.13
CA PHE A 12 -1.85 1.63 12.72
C PHE A 12 -0.92 1.10 13.81
N VAL A 13 -1.45 0.98 15.03
CA VAL A 13 -0.75 0.37 16.15
C VAL A 13 -1.40 -0.99 16.43
N ASN A 14 -0.59 -2.04 16.42
CA ASN A 14 -1.07 -3.37 16.82
C ASN A 14 -1.23 -3.40 18.36
N ASN A 15 -2.47 -3.52 18.83
CA ASN A 15 -2.81 -3.67 20.23
C ASN A 15 -2.90 -5.16 20.61
N ASP A 16 -1.81 -5.90 20.41
CA ASP A 16 -1.69 -7.34 20.71
C ASP A 16 -2.65 -8.24 19.93
N TYR A 17 -3.12 -7.79 18.77
CA TYR A 17 -3.92 -8.64 17.88
C TYR A 17 -3.07 -9.79 17.36
N THR A 18 -3.52 -11.02 17.55
CA THR A 18 -2.88 -12.24 17.07
C THR A 18 -3.38 -12.65 15.70
N SER A 19 -4.55 -12.13 15.30
CA SER A 19 -5.18 -12.40 14.01
C SER A 19 -5.88 -11.15 13.46
N PHE A 20 -6.19 -11.20 12.17
CA PHE A 20 -7.01 -10.15 11.56
C PHE A 20 -8.45 -10.15 12.12
N GLU A 21 -8.93 -11.27 12.56
CA GLU A 21 -10.25 -11.41 13.17
C GLU A 21 -10.32 -10.71 14.53
N ASP A 22 -9.26 -10.79 15.34
CA ASP A 22 -9.16 -10.04 16.60
C ASP A 22 -9.29 -8.54 16.34
N PHE A 23 -8.59 -8.03 15.35
CA PHE A 23 -8.73 -6.64 14.92
C PHE A 23 -10.17 -6.33 14.48
N LEU A 24 -10.78 -7.17 13.65
CA LEU A 24 -12.16 -6.94 13.18
C LEU A 24 -13.16 -6.90 14.35
N ASN A 25 -12.93 -7.66 15.41
CA ASN A 25 -13.81 -7.71 16.57
C ASN A 25 -13.79 -6.42 17.40
N THR A 26 -12.77 -5.59 17.27
CA THR A 26 -12.71 -4.27 17.91
C THR A 26 -13.52 -3.21 17.17
N LEU A 27 -13.90 -3.47 15.93
CA LEU A 27 -14.64 -2.52 15.10
C LEU A 27 -16.14 -2.59 15.36
N SER A 28 -16.82 -1.47 15.11
CA SER A 28 -18.28 -1.48 15.08
C SER A 28 -18.80 -2.48 14.04
N TYR A 29 -19.99 -3.03 14.27
CA TYR A 29 -20.64 -3.98 13.35
C TYR A 29 -20.67 -3.49 11.91
N LYS A 30 -20.99 -2.21 11.68
CA LYS A 30 -21.05 -1.59 10.35
C LYS A 30 -19.68 -1.62 9.66
N ASN A 31 -18.62 -1.23 10.34
CA ASN A 31 -17.26 -1.19 9.79
C ASN A 31 -16.72 -2.59 9.52
N ARG A 32 -16.92 -3.52 10.44
CA ARG A 32 -16.57 -4.93 10.27
C ARG A 32 -17.24 -5.55 9.04
N LYS A 33 -18.55 -5.38 8.91
CA LYS A 33 -19.31 -5.88 7.75
C LYS A 33 -18.81 -5.30 6.43
N LYS A 34 -18.48 -4.00 6.41
CA LYS A 34 -17.92 -3.34 5.23
C LYS A 34 -16.57 -3.96 4.81
N ILE A 35 -15.64 -4.11 5.74
CA ILE A 35 -14.32 -4.70 5.47
C ILE A 35 -14.44 -6.14 4.99
N ILE A 36 -15.28 -6.95 5.63
CA ILE A 36 -15.52 -8.34 5.20
C ILE A 36 -16.07 -8.39 3.77
N LYS A 37 -17.05 -7.55 3.45
CA LYS A 37 -17.62 -7.46 2.10
C LYS A 37 -16.57 -7.08 1.06
N GLU A 38 -15.75 -6.07 1.35
CA GLU A 38 -14.67 -5.63 0.44
C GLU A 38 -13.64 -6.74 0.20
N ARG A 39 -13.23 -7.47 1.24
CA ARG A 39 -12.30 -8.61 1.09
C ARG A 39 -12.91 -9.76 0.29
N ASN A 40 -14.17 -10.07 0.50
CA ASN A 40 -14.84 -11.11 -0.26
C ASN A 40 -14.98 -10.74 -1.74
N SER A 41 -15.29 -9.48 -2.04
CA SER A 41 -15.36 -8.98 -3.43
C SER A 41 -14.04 -9.19 -4.18
N ILE A 42 -12.89 -9.00 -3.53
CA ILE A 42 -11.58 -9.27 -4.15
C ILE A 42 -11.41 -10.77 -4.48
N ARG A 43 -11.84 -11.65 -3.57
CA ARG A 43 -11.79 -13.11 -3.77
C ARG A 43 -12.69 -13.55 -4.91
N GLU A 44 -13.90 -13.02 -4.97
CA GLU A 44 -14.89 -13.32 -6.03
C GLU A 44 -14.42 -12.88 -7.42
N GLN A 45 -13.58 -11.85 -7.51
CA GLN A 45 -12.97 -11.37 -8.76
C GLN A 45 -11.74 -12.16 -9.19
N ASN A 46 -11.38 -13.24 -8.50
CA ASN A 46 -10.20 -14.06 -8.78
C ASN A 46 -8.89 -13.24 -8.82
N ILE A 47 -8.80 -12.17 -8.03
CA ILE A 47 -7.59 -11.37 -7.92
C ILE A 47 -6.57 -12.13 -7.07
N ASN A 48 -5.44 -12.46 -7.66
CA ASN A 48 -4.31 -13.04 -6.94
C ASN A 48 -3.48 -11.93 -6.29
N ILE A 49 -3.23 -12.07 -4.98
CA ILE A 49 -2.40 -11.14 -4.21
C ILE A 49 -1.12 -11.87 -3.81
N GLU A 50 0.01 -11.36 -4.28
CA GLU A 50 1.32 -11.91 -3.98
C GLU A 50 2.18 -10.90 -3.22
N VAL A 51 2.84 -11.36 -2.15
CA VAL A 51 3.80 -10.56 -1.40
C VAL A 51 5.20 -10.87 -1.92
N VAL A 52 5.80 -9.92 -2.63
CA VAL A 52 7.15 -10.07 -3.16
C VAL A 52 8.15 -9.56 -2.12
N LYS A 53 9.00 -10.46 -1.61
CA LYS A 53 10.12 -10.11 -0.73
C LYS A 53 11.33 -9.64 -1.55
N LYS A 54 12.30 -8.97 -0.89
CA LYS A 54 13.50 -8.43 -1.52
C LYS A 54 14.22 -9.44 -2.41
N ASP A 55 14.38 -10.68 -1.95
CA ASP A 55 15.12 -11.73 -2.67
C ASP A 55 14.45 -12.15 -3.99
N ASN A 56 13.15 -11.89 -4.13
CA ASN A 56 12.35 -12.17 -5.33
C ASN A 56 12.07 -10.92 -6.16
N LEU A 57 12.67 -9.78 -5.79
CA LEU A 57 12.48 -8.54 -6.51
C LEU A 57 13.25 -8.57 -7.83
N SER A 58 12.58 -8.42 -8.95
CA SER A 58 13.17 -8.42 -10.29
C SER A 58 13.23 -7.01 -10.88
N LYS A 59 14.15 -6.81 -11.85
CA LYS A 59 14.23 -5.55 -12.61
C LYS A 59 12.89 -5.22 -13.28
N ASN A 60 12.23 -6.20 -13.87
CA ASN A 60 10.93 -6.02 -14.52
C ASN A 60 9.87 -5.53 -13.52
N LEU A 61 9.86 -6.08 -12.30
CA LEU A 61 8.93 -5.65 -11.27
C LEU A 61 9.21 -4.22 -10.82
N CYS A 62 10.47 -3.83 -10.65
CA CYS A 62 10.85 -2.45 -10.33
C CYS A 62 10.42 -1.46 -11.44
N GLU A 63 10.55 -1.85 -12.70
CA GLU A 63 10.06 -1.05 -13.82
C GLU A 63 8.53 -0.89 -13.79
N LYS A 64 7.79 -1.96 -13.50
CA LYS A 64 6.33 -1.90 -13.35
C LYS A 64 5.92 -1.01 -12.18
N MET A 65 6.62 -1.10 -11.05
CA MET A 65 6.38 -0.22 -9.90
C MET A 65 6.56 1.25 -10.28
N TYR A 66 7.61 1.58 -11.01
CA TYR A 66 7.82 2.93 -11.53
C TYR A 66 6.68 3.37 -12.46
N GLN A 67 6.23 2.51 -13.37
CA GLN A 67 5.10 2.81 -14.27
C GLN A 67 3.80 3.09 -13.48
N PHE A 68 3.50 2.31 -12.45
CA PHE A 68 2.34 2.54 -11.58
C PHE A 68 2.46 3.86 -10.82
N TYR A 69 3.64 4.16 -10.30
CA TYR A 69 3.93 5.42 -9.65
C TYR A 69 3.66 6.61 -10.59
N ILE A 70 4.23 6.62 -11.79
CA ILE A 70 4.01 7.67 -12.80
C ILE A 70 2.54 7.79 -13.19
N SER A 71 1.85 6.66 -13.39
CA SER A 71 0.41 6.67 -13.70
C SER A 71 -0.41 7.35 -12.60
N THR A 72 -0.08 7.09 -11.34
CA THR A 72 -0.75 7.70 -10.18
C THR A 72 -0.46 9.21 -10.11
N ILE A 73 0.79 9.60 -10.31
CA ILE A 73 1.21 11.01 -10.32
C ILE A 73 0.47 11.80 -11.41
N LYS A 74 0.41 11.25 -12.63
CA LYS A 74 -0.32 11.87 -13.75
C LYS A 74 -1.82 12.05 -13.44
N LYS A 75 -2.46 11.05 -12.86
CA LYS A 75 -3.88 11.13 -12.47
C LYS A 75 -4.16 12.18 -11.40
N LYS A 76 -3.21 12.43 -10.51
CA LYS A 76 -3.36 13.38 -9.40
C LYS A 76 -2.83 14.78 -9.70
N TRP A 77 -2.34 15.03 -10.93
CA TRP A 77 -1.71 16.31 -11.31
C TRP A 77 -0.61 16.73 -10.32
N SER A 78 0.14 15.75 -9.82
CA SER A 78 1.18 15.93 -8.81
C SER A 78 2.58 15.92 -9.43
N TYR A 79 3.58 16.33 -8.63
CA TYR A 79 4.97 16.32 -9.07
C TYR A 79 5.60 14.94 -8.89
N ASN A 80 6.53 14.62 -9.81
CA ASN A 80 7.33 13.41 -9.74
C ASN A 80 8.52 13.62 -8.78
N TYR A 81 8.46 12.98 -7.60
CA TYR A 81 9.52 13.07 -6.59
C TYR A 81 10.57 11.95 -6.71
N LEU A 82 10.21 10.82 -7.32
CA LEU A 82 11.05 9.64 -7.42
C LEU A 82 11.40 9.37 -8.87
N SER A 83 12.71 9.19 -9.14
CA SER A 83 13.19 8.85 -10.48
C SER A 83 13.06 7.33 -10.73
N ARG A 84 13.19 6.91 -11.99
CA ARG A 84 13.25 5.51 -12.35
C ARG A 84 14.41 4.78 -11.68
N GLU A 85 15.56 5.46 -11.55
CA GLU A 85 16.75 4.93 -10.91
C GLU A 85 16.54 4.61 -9.43
N PHE A 86 15.69 5.36 -8.73
CA PHE A 86 15.29 5.04 -7.36
C PHE A 86 14.71 3.63 -7.26
N PHE A 87 13.75 3.29 -8.13
CA PHE A 87 13.12 1.96 -8.14
C PHE A 87 14.11 0.85 -8.50
N LEU A 88 15.04 1.10 -9.41
CA LEU A 88 16.06 0.12 -9.79
C LEU A 88 17.12 -0.08 -8.69
N LYS A 89 17.39 0.92 -7.86
CA LYS A 89 18.29 0.80 -6.71
C LYS A 89 17.75 -0.11 -5.61
N MET A 90 16.45 -0.40 -5.60
CA MET A 90 15.85 -1.35 -4.65
C MET A 90 16.33 -2.79 -4.85
N LEU A 91 16.95 -3.10 -6.01
CA LEU A 91 17.55 -4.40 -6.32
C LEU A 91 18.88 -4.65 -5.59
N LYS A 92 19.52 -3.61 -5.05
CA LYS A 92 20.78 -3.66 -4.31
C LYS A 92 20.50 -3.80 -2.81
#